data_c6e84d023229f17312c6a0f87c77453d
#
_entry.id   c6e84d023229f17312c6a0f87c77453d
#
_cell.length_a   1.000
_cell.length_b   1.000
_cell.length_c   1.000
_cell.angle_alpha   90.00
_cell.angle_beta   90.00
_cell.angle_gamma   90.00
#
_symmetry.space_group_name_H-M   'P 1'
#
loop_
_entity.id
_entity.type
_entity.pdbx_description
1 polymer ?
#
loop_
_entity_poly.entity_id
_entity_poly.type
_entity_poly.pdbx_seq_one_letter_code
_entity_poly.pdbx_strand_id
1 'polypeptide(L)'
;MREARFYANSMGTRTVRGGGGRGEGGGNHAPCAGYHARMSIPNPGSGPSPAAGQPLVGVIMGSQSDWETMQHAARTLADLGVPHECEVVSAHRTPDRLFDYAAAAEARGLRAIIAGAGGAAHLPGMCASKTIVPVFGVPVQSKALNGMDSLLSIVQMPAGIPVGTLAIGNAGATNAALLAAAVVALERADVRERLRAFRAAQTAKVLANTDPASGAAPGAHA
;
A
#
# COMPACT_ATOMS: atom_id res chain seq x y z
N MET A 1 -15.47 47.52 27.32
CA MET A 1 -16.02 47.02 28.60
C MET A 1 -17.00 45.90 28.28
N ARG A 2 -16.59 44.63 28.51
CA ARG A 2 -17.40 43.49 28.98
C ARG A 2 -16.43 42.29 29.14
N GLU A 3 -16.53 41.72 30.28
CA GLU A 3 -15.60 40.86 31.00
C GLU A 3 -15.49 39.45 30.38
N ALA A 4 -14.25 38.92 30.39
CA ALA A 4 -13.94 37.52 30.25
C ALA A 4 -14.20 36.82 31.61
N ARG A 5 -15.01 35.78 31.66
CA ARG A 5 -15.17 34.89 32.82
C ARG A 5 -14.31 33.65 32.63
N PHE A 6 -13.28 33.55 33.47
CA PHE A 6 -12.53 32.33 33.72
C PHE A 6 -13.38 31.35 34.55
N TYR A 7 -13.47 30.10 34.08
CA TYR A 7 -13.91 28.99 34.92
C TYR A 7 -12.65 28.25 35.42
N ALA A 8 -12.34 28.47 36.69
CA ALA A 8 -11.42 27.62 37.46
C ALA A 8 -12.26 26.47 38.05
N ASN A 9 -11.84 25.22 37.78
CA ASN A 9 -12.42 24.06 38.43
C ASN A 9 -11.37 23.40 39.34
N SER A 10 -11.76 23.21 40.60
CA SER A 10 -10.99 22.85 41.77
C SER A 10 -10.40 21.44 41.70
N MET A 11 -9.10 21.33 42.01
CA MET A 11 -8.45 20.07 42.38
C MET A 11 -8.88 19.64 43.78
N GLY A 12 -9.61 18.53 43.87
CA GLY A 12 -9.86 17.80 45.10
C GLY A 12 -8.74 16.83 45.40
N THR A 13 -7.89 17.14 46.36
CA THR A 13 -6.91 16.23 46.96
C THR A 13 -7.62 15.17 47.81
N ARG A 14 -7.52 13.91 47.42
CA ARG A 14 -7.97 12.76 48.20
C ARG A 14 -6.76 12.07 48.82
N THR A 15 -6.55 12.31 50.12
CA THR A 15 -5.60 11.56 50.95
C THR A 15 -6.08 10.12 51.14
N VAL A 16 -5.28 9.15 50.75
CA VAL A 16 -5.48 7.72 51.04
C VAL A 16 -4.62 7.35 52.24
N ARG A 17 -5.27 7.02 53.34
CA ARG A 17 -4.64 6.41 54.54
C ARG A 17 -4.16 4.99 54.21
N GLY A 18 -2.94 4.69 54.59
CA GLY A 18 -2.38 3.34 54.55
C GLY A 18 -3.05 2.40 55.56
N GLY A 19 -3.39 1.21 55.09
CA GLY A 19 -3.77 0.08 55.90
C GLY A 19 -2.94 -1.13 55.43
N GLY A 20 -2.03 -1.62 56.27
CA GLY A 20 -1.25 -2.81 56.00
C GLY A 20 -2.12 -4.04 56.06
N GLY A 21 -2.01 -4.88 55.08
CA GLY A 21 -2.55 -6.24 55.01
C GLY A 21 -1.63 -7.13 54.21
N ARG A 22 -0.85 -7.97 54.90
CA ARG A 22 -0.14 -9.08 54.25
C ARG A 22 -1.19 -10.08 53.78
N GLY A 23 -1.26 -10.32 52.50
CA GLY A 23 -2.01 -11.39 51.89
C GLY A 23 -1.15 -12.04 50.87
N GLU A 24 -0.57 -13.21 51.23
CA GLU A 24 0.00 -14.13 50.27
C GLU A 24 -1.13 -14.68 49.40
N GLY A 25 -1.12 -14.27 48.14
CA GLY A 25 -2.05 -14.77 47.13
C GLY A 25 -1.25 -15.18 45.91
N GLY A 26 -0.93 -16.48 45.83
CA GLY A 26 -0.32 -17.11 44.67
C GLY A 26 -1.22 -16.88 43.45
N GLY A 27 -0.85 -15.96 42.60
CA GLY A 27 -1.46 -15.75 41.29
C GLY A 27 -1.02 -16.88 40.35
N ASN A 28 -1.84 -17.90 40.23
CA ASN A 28 -1.79 -18.86 39.15
C ASN A 28 -2.01 -18.10 37.85
N HIS A 29 -0.91 -17.69 37.22
CA HIS A 29 -0.96 -17.36 35.78
C HIS A 29 -1.19 -18.69 35.05
N ALA A 30 -2.45 -18.99 34.74
CA ALA A 30 -2.78 -20.00 33.78
C ALA A 30 -2.11 -19.62 32.44
N PRO A 31 -1.24 -20.50 31.90
CA PRO A 31 -0.70 -20.27 30.55
C PRO A 31 -1.89 -20.23 29.61
N CYS A 32 -1.88 -19.28 28.68
CA CYS A 32 -2.82 -19.24 27.56
C CYS A 32 -2.73 -20.58 26.82
N ALA A 33 -3.58 -21.51 27.22
CA ALA A 33 -3.65 -22.85 26.63
C ALA A 33 -4.13 -22.69 25.19
N GLY A 34 -3.20 -22.82 24.27
CA GLY A 34 -3.32 -23.52 23.00
C GLY A 34 -4.58 -23.31 22.19
N TYR A 35 -4.61 -22.24 21.37
CA TYR A 35 -5.37 -22.28 20.13
C TYR A 35 -4.48 -22.90 19.03
N HIS A 36 -4.02 -24.14 19.26
CA HIS A 36 -3.43 -25.00 18.24
C HIS A 36 -4.52 -25.92 17.68
N ALA A 37 -5.61 -25.37 17.19
CA ALA A 37 -6.35 -26.07 16.17
C ALA A 37 -5.43 -26.05 14.92
N ARG A 38 -4.76 -27.19 14.67
CA ARG A 38 -4.14 -27.44 13.36
C ARG A 38 -5.28 -27.44 12.33
N MET A 39 -5.60 -26.26 11.82
CA MET A 39 -6.25 -26.17 10.52
C MET A 39 -5.23 -26.76 9.55
N SER A 40 -5.47 -28.01 9.13
CA SER A 40 -4.83 -28.56 7.95
C SER A 40 -5.33 -27.72 6.79
N ILE A 41 -4.58 -26.66 6.46
CA ILE A 41 -4.79 -25.93 5.20
C ILE A 41 -4.48 -26.99 4.14
N PRO A 42 -5.44 -27.37 3.29
CA PRO A 42 -5.13 -28.22 2.15
C PRO A 42 -4.02 -27.49 1.39
N ASN A 43 -2.92 -28.20 1.14
CA ASN A 43 -1.87 -27.69 0.25
C ASN A 43 -2.58 -27.27 -1.04
N PRO A 44 -2.63 -25.98 -1.40
CA PRO A 44 -3.19 -25.58 -2.65
C PRO A 44 -2.24 -26.15 -3.70
N GLY A 45 -2.59 -27.38 -4.16
CA GLY A 45 -1.90 -28.01 -5.24
C GLY A 45 -1.73 -26.98 -6.33
N SER A 46 -0.56 -26.95 -6.93
CA SER A 46 -0.16 -26.15 -8.07
C SER A 46 -1.35 -25.84 -8.98
N GLY A 47 -2.00 -24.69 -8.75
CA GLY A 47 -2.99 -24.17 -9.68
C GLY A 47 -2.33 -24.03 -11.04
N PRO A 48 -3.07 -24.12 -12.14
CA PRO A 48 -2.51 -24.07 -13.46
C PRO A 48 -1.62 -22.83 -13.58
N SER A 49 -0.41 -23.04 -14.05
CA SER A 49 0.51 -21.93 -14.38
C SER A 49 -0.23 -20.98 -15.33
N PRO A 50 -0.24 -19.64 -15.07
CA PRO A 50 -0.95 -18.72 -15.92
C PRO A 50 -0.56 -18.92 -17.39
N ALA A 51 -1.57 -18.95 -18.28
CA ALA A 51 -1.33 -19.07 -19.70
C ALA A 51 -0.41 -17.95 -20.19
N ALA A 52 0.45 -18.25 -21.16
CA ALA A 52 1.36 -17.25 -21.73
C ALA A 52 0.55 -16.03 -22.22
N GLY A 53 0.84 -14.84 -21.67
CA GLY A 53 0.13 -13.59 -22.00
C GLY A 53 -0.99 -13.17 -21.07
N GLN A 54 -1.37 -13.99 -20.07
CA GLN A 54 -2.37 -13.61 -19.07
C GLN A 54 -1.78 -12.56 -18.10
N PRO A 55 -2.50 -11.46 -17.78
CA PRO A 55 -2.00 -10.44 -16.87
C PRO A 55 -1.79 -11.01 -15.46
N LEU A 56 -0.66 -10.69 -14.85
CA LEU A 56 -0.32 -11.03 -13.47
C LEU A 56 -0.54 -9.85 -12.51
N VAL A 57 -0.57 -8.63 -13.05
CA VAL A 57 -0.78 -7.41 -12.27
C VAL A 57 -1.87 -6.58 -12.94
N GLY A 58 -2.86 -6.16 -12.15
CA GLY A 58 -3.85 -5.18 -12.57
C GLY A 58 -3.39 -3.76 -12.18
N VAL A 59 -3.44 -2.82 -13.11
CA VAL A 59 -3.23 -1.39 -12.86
C VAL A 59 -4.55 -0.68 -13.07
N ILE A 60 -5.22 -0.32 -11.98
CA ILE A 60 -6.54 0.33 -12.03
C ILE A 60 -6.47 1.78 -11.53
N MET A 61 -7.32 2.63 -12.08
CA MET A 61 -7.38 4.04 -11.71
C MET A 61 -8.81 4.58 -11.76
N GLY A 62 -9.08 5.62 -10.95
CA GLY A 62 -10.42 6.18 -10.81
C GLY A 62 -10.89 7.00 -12.02
N SER A 63 -9.96 7.50 -12.83
CA SER A 63 -10.21 8.41 -13.94
C SER A 63 -9.08 8.34 -14.97
N GLN A 64 -9.37 8.76 -16.21
CA GLN A 64 -8.34 8.93 -17.23
C GLN A 64 -7.29 9.97 -16.85
N SER A 65 -7.66 10.99 -16.06
CA SER A 65 -6.70 11.99 -15.55
C SER A 65 -5.60 11.39 -14.65
N ASP A 66 -5.85 10.24 -14.04
CA ASP A 66 -4.87 9.58 -13.19
C ASP A 66 -3.78 8.87 -14.01
N TRP A 67 -3.99 8.71 -15.33
CA TRP A 67 -3.06 8.03 -16.23
C TRP A 67 -1.70 8.72 -16.29
N GLU A 68 -1.64 10.05 -16.18
CA GLU A 68 -0.37 10.77 -16.13
C GLU A 68 0.56 10.21 -15.03
N THR A 69 0.01 9.87 -13.87
CA THR A 69 0.74 9.19 -12.78
C THR A 69 0.87 7.69 -13.03
N MET A 70 -0.24 7.02 -13.34
CA MET A 70 -0.30 5.56 -13.35
C MET A 70 0.46 4.90 -14.51
N GLN A 71 0.72 5.62 -15.61
CA GLN A 71 1.58 5.15 -16.70
C GLN A 71 3.00 4.78 -16.21
N HIS A 72 3.50 5.41 -15.13
CA HIS A 72 4.79 5.08 -14.55
C HIS A 72 4.80 3.66 -13.96
N ALA A 73 3.68 3.21 -13.38
CA ALA A 73 3.55 1.82 -12.95
C ALA A 73 3.54 0.87 -14.15
N ALA A 74 2.75 1.17 -15.17
CA ALA A 74 2.66 0.33 -16.37
C ALA A 74 4.02 0.20 -17.08
N ARG A 75 4.74 1.30 -17.28
CA ARG A 75 6.08 1.29 -17.88
C ARG A 75 7.06 0.46 -17.06
N THR A 76 7.09 0.65 -15.73
CA THR A 76 7.99 -0.12 -14.85
C THR A 76 7.68 -1.61 -14.91
N LEU A 77 6.41 -2.02 -14.96
CA LEU A 77 6.03 -3.43 -15.13
C LEU A 77 6.47 -3.97 -16.52
N ALA A 78 6.31 -3.18 -17.58
CA ALA A 78 6.75 -3.54 -18.92
C ALA A 78 8.27 -3.73 -18.98
N ASP A 79 9.06 -2.80 -18.42
CA ASP A 79 10.52 -2.87 -18.36
C ASP A 79 11.00 -4.12 -17.59
N LEU A 80 10.27 -4.52 -16.56
CA LEU A 80 10.53 -5.74 -15.80
C LEU A 80 9.94 -7.00 -16.46
N GLY A 81 9.26 -6.88 -17.60
CA GLY A 81 8.63 -7.98 -18.31
C GLY A 81 7.52 -8.66 -17.54
N VAL A 82 6.80 -7.91 -16.70
CA VAL A 82 5.64 -8.38 -15.95
C VAL A 82 4.38 -8.18 -16.78
N PRO A 83 3.66 -9.26 -17.17
CA PRO A 83 2.37 -9.15 -17.84
C PRO A 83 1.37 -8.39 -16.97
N HIS A 84 0.77 -7.36 -17.49
CA HIS A 84 -0.17 -6.51 -16.77
C HIS A 84 -1.27 -5.97 -17.69
N GLU A 85 -2.36 -5.51 -17.08
CA GLU A 85 -3.45 -4.80 -17.73
C GLU A 85 -3.64 -3.43 -17.09
N CYS A 86 -4.23 -2.48 -17.82
CA CYS A 86 -4.53 -1.15 -17.32
C CYS A 86 -5.99 -0.83 -17.58
N GLU A 87 -6.76 -0.47 -16.53
CA GLU A 87 -8.17 -0.13 -16.66
C GLU A 87 -8.57 1.11 -15.86
N VAL A 88 -9.52 1.89 -16.39
CA VAL A 88 -10.24 2.90 -15.62
C VAL A 88 -11.44 2.25 -14.95
N VAL A 89 -11.41 2.23 -13.62
CA VAL A 89 -12.45 1.64 -12.77
C VAL A 89 -12.79 2.63 -11.66
N SER A 90 -13.90 3.34 -11.79
CA SER A 90 -14.23 4.41 -10.84
C SER A 90 -14.97 3.89 -9.62
N ALA A 91 -14.41 4.09 -8.43
CA ALA A 91 -15.04 3.69 -7.17
C ALA A 91 -16.41 4.35 -6.94
N HIS A 92 -16.56 5.61 -7.37
CA HIS A 92 -17.78 6.38 -7.12
C HIS A 92 -18.79 6.37 -8.27
N ARG A 93 -18.32 6.17 -9.51
CA ARG A 93 -19.17 6.25 -10.72
C ARG A 93 -19.52 4.89 -11.30
N THR A 94 -18.69 3.88 -11.03
CA THR A 94 -18.89 2.50 -11.48
C THR A 94 -18.55 1.51 -10.35
N PRO A 95 -19.19 1.61 -9.15
CA PRO A 95 -18.85 0.79 -7.99
C PRO A 95 -19.01 -0.70 -8.26
N ASP A 96 -20.07 -1.12 -8.96
CA ASP A 96 -20.29 -2.53 -9.27
C ASP A 96 -19.16 -3.10 -10.14
N ARG A 97 -18.70 -2.35 -11.17
CA ARG A 97 -17.54 -2.75 -11.97
C ARG A 97 -16.28 -2.93 -11.13
N LEU A 98 -16.05 -2.06 -10.12
CA LEU A 98 -14.94 -2.20 -9.21
C LEU A 98 -15.05 -3.50 -8.40
N PHE A 99 -16.22 -3.79 -7.87
CA PHE A 99 -16.43 -4.98 -7.06
C PHE A 99 -16.31 -6.26 -7.90
N ASP A 100 -16.84 -6.28 -9.10
CA ASP A 100 -16.69 -7.40 -10.04
C ASP A 100 -15.22 -7.60 -10.42
N TYR A 101 -14.48 -6.51 -10.72
CA TYR A 101 -13.07 -6.58 -11.04
C TYR A 101 -12.26 -7.19 -9.88
N ALA A 102 -12.47 -6.68 -8.66
CA ALA A 102 -11.75 -7.12 -7.47
C ALA A 102 -12.11 -8.58 -7.09
N ALA A 103 -13.37 -8.95 -7.14
CA ALA A 103 -13.83 -10.30 -6.83
C ALA A 103 -13.32 -11.36 -7.85
N ALA A 104 -13.18 -10.98 -9.12
CA ALA A 104 -12.67 -11.88 -10.17
C ALA A 104 -11.12 -11.96 -10.18
N ALA A 105 -10.41 -11.08 -9.48
CA ALA A 105 -8.96 -10.93 -9.60
C ALA A 105 -8.18 -12.22 -9.31
N GLU A 106 -8.53 -12.94 -8.25
CA GLU A 106 -7.88 -14.20 -7.87
C GLU A 106 -8.10 -15.29 -8.93
N ALA A 107 -9.37 -15.49 -9.36
CA ALA A 107 -9.73 -16.48 -10.36
C ALA A 107 -9.09 -16.18 -11.74
N ARG A 108 -8.83 -14.91 -12.05
CA ARG A 108 -8.11 -14.44 -13.24
C ARG A 108 -6.60 -14.62 -13.13
N GLY A 109 -6.09 -15.05 -11.99
CA GLY A 109 -4.65 -15.28 -11.77
C GLY A 109 -3.83 -14.04 -11.48
N LEU A 110 -4.46 -12.91 -11.14
CA LEU A 110 -3.73 -11.72 -10.71
C LEU A 110 -2.97 -12.01 -9.40
N ARG A 111 -1.74 -11.52 -9.30
CA ARG A 111 -0.86 -11.64 -8.14
C ARG A 111 -0.79 -10.36 -7.31
N ALA A 112 -1.11 -9.24 -7.93
CA ALA A 112 -1.21 -7.94 -7.28
C ALA A 112 -2.12 -7.00 -8.07
N ILE A 113 -2.67 -6.00 -7.39
CA ILE A 113 -3.43 -4.90 -7.99
C ILE A 113 -2.76 -3.60 -7.55
N ILE A 114 -2.46 -2.72 -8.51
CA ILE A 114 -2.00 -1.36 -8.26
C ILE A 114 -3.18 -0.44 -8.52
N ALA A 115 -3.63 0.27 -7.49
CA ALA A 115 -4.83 1.10 -7.55
C ALA A 115 -4.47 2.57 -7.30
N GLY A 116 -4.62 3.43 -8.30
CA GLY A 116 -4.34 4.86 -8.23
C GLY A 116 -5.63 5.68 -8.12
N ALA A 117 -5.63 6.65 -7.20
CA ALA A 117 -6.76 7.57 -7.05
C ALA A 117 -6.33 8.92 -6.45
N GLY A 118 -7.03 9.98 -6.83
CA GLY A 118 -6.82 11.35 -6.34
C GLY A 118 -8.01 11.89 -5.55
N GLY A 119 -7.74 12.85 -4.65
CA GLY A 119 -8.75 13.47 -3.80
C GLY A 119 -9.34 12.50 -2.77
N ALA A 120 -10.64 12.26 -2.81
CA ALA A 120 -11.32 11.20 -2.04
C ALA A 120 -10.96 9.82 -2.62
N ALA A 121 -9.75 9.38 -2.38
CA ALA A 121 -9.10 8.25 -3.03
C ALA A 121 -9.57 6.91 -2.44
N HIS A 122 -10.86 6.61 -2.53
CA HIS A 122 -11.47 5.40 -1.94
C HIS A 122 -11.20 4.11 -2.73
N LEU A 123 -10.78 4.22 -4.01
CA LEU A 123 -10.59 3.09 -4.91
C LEU A 123 -9.73 1.95 -4.33
N PRO A 124 -8.53 2.21 -3.77
CA PRO A 124 -7.68 1.14 -3.27
C PRO A 124 -8.32 0.38 -2.10
N GLY A 125 -8.91 1.10 -1.14
CA GLY A 125 -9.57 0.49 0.02
C GLY A 125 -10.83 -0.30 -0.35
N MET A 126 -11.66 0.22 -1.26
CA MET A 126 -12.84 -0.48 -1.76
C MET A 126 -12.45 -1.74 -2.56
N CYS A 127 -11.38 -1.67 -3.35
CA CYS A 127 -10.82 -2.84 -4.04
C CYS A 127 -10.36 -3.89 -3.03
N ALA A 128 -9.53 -3.51 -2.05
CA ALA A 128 -8.99 -4.42 -1.06
C ALA A 128 -10.08 -5.11 -0.20
N SER A 129 -11.25 -4.49 -0.04
CA SER A 129 -12.37 -5.09 0.69
C SER A 129 -13.04 -6.26 -0.05
N LYS A 130 -12.74 -6.48 -1.34
CA LYS A 130 -13.40 -7.46 -2.22
C LYS A 130 -12.47 -8.54 -2.74
N THR A 131 -11.18 -8.51 -2.38
CA THR A 131 -10.19 -9.50 -2.84
C THR A 131 -9.14 -9.77 -1.77
N ILE A 132 -8.55 -10.97 -1.81
CA ILE A 132 -7.36 -11.32 -1.02
C ILE A 132 -6.07 -11.05 -1.80
N VAL A 133 -6.16 -10.69 -3.08
CA VAL A 133 -5.00 -10.28 -3.89
C VAL A 133 -4.41 -9.00 -3.30
N PRO A 134 -3.09 -8.92 -3.05
CA PRO A 134 -2.46 -7.73 -2.51
C PRO A 134 -2.79 -6.46 -3.31
N VAL A 135 -3.25 -5.41 -2.62
CA VAL A 135 -3.57 -4.11 -3.24
C VAL A 135 -2.53 -3.07 -2.80
N PHE A 136 -1.90 -2.44 -3.80
CA PHE A 136 -0.95 -1.34 -3.62
C PHE A 136 -1.62 -0.03 -4.03
N GLY A 137 -1.81 0.86 -3.05
CA GLY A 137 -2.46 2.15 -3.25
C GLY A 137 -1.47 3.22 -3.66
N VAL A 138 -1.76 3.92 -4.75
CA VAL A 138 -0.97 5.05 -5.24
C VAL A 138 -1.79 6.34 -5.06
N PRO A 139 -1.40 7.22 -4.12
CA PRO A 139 -2.00 8.52 -4.01
C PRO A 139 -1.65 9.37 -5.24
N VAL A 140 -2.65 9.71 -6.07
CA VAL A 140 -2.46 10.62 -7.19
C VAL A 140 -2.50 12.06 -6.69
N GLN A 141 -1.61 12.91 -7.22
CA GLN A 141 -1.53 14.30 -6.80
C GLN A 141 -2.82 15.05 -7.16
N SER A 142 -3.46 15.63 -6.15
CA SER A 142 -4.62 16.49 -6.31
C SER A 142 -4.21 17.96 -6.41
N LYS A 143 -5.06 18.79 -7.03
CA LYS A 143 -4.83 20.24 -7.08
C LYS A 143 -5.09 20.95 -5.74
N ALA A 144 -5.98 20.37 -4.89
CA ALA A 144 -6.40 21.01 -3.65
C ALA A 144 -5.32 20.93 -2.56
N LEU A 145 -4.77 19.75 -2.30
CA LEU A 145 -3.82 19.50 -1.21
C LEU A 145 -2.56 18.78 -1.69
N ASN A 146 -2.20 18.92 -2.96
CA ASN A 146 -1.00 18.33 -3.56
C ASN A 146 -0.85 16.82 -3.30
N GLY A 147 -1.98 16.11 -3.17
CA GLY A 147 -2.04 14.67 -2.94
C GLY A 147 -2.07 14.24 -1.48
N MET A 148 -2.01 15.16 -0.51
CA MET A 148 -2.14 14.82 0.91
C MET A 148 -3.53 14.27 1.23
N ASP A 149 -4.58 14.82 0.63
CA ASP A 149 -5.95 14.31 0.67
C ASP A 149 -6.04 12.88 0.12
N SER A 150 -5.39 12.62 -1.01
CA SER A 150 -5.31 11.29 -1.61
C SER A 150 -4.59 10.30 -0.68
N LEU A 151 -3.44 10.70 -0.13
CA LEU A 151 -2.66 9.87 0.79
C LEU A 151 -3.46 9.52 2.05
N LEU A 152 -4.06 10.51 2.70
CA LEU A 152 -4.83 10.30 3.93
C LEU A 152 -6.10 9.49 3.69
N SER A 153 -6.70 9.58 2.50
CA SER A 153 -7.85 8.75 2.11
C SER A 153 -7.50 7.27 1.94
N ILE A 154 -6.23 6.94 1.66
CA ILE A 154 -5.80 5.55 1.39
C ILE A 154 -5.15 4.92 2.62
N VAL A 155 -4.30 5.66 3.37
CA VAL A 155 -3.35 5.06 4.31
C VAL A 155 -4.00 4.55 5.59
N GLN A 156 -5.09 5.17 6.07
CA GLN A 156 -5.72 4.84 7.35
C GLN A 156 -6.77 3.72 7.21
N MET A 157 -6.36 2.57 6.70
CA MET A 157 -7.24 1.41 6.56
C MET A 157 -7.55 0.77 7.93
N PRO A 158 -8.78 0.28 8.14
CA PRO A 158 -9.13 -0.46 9.35
C PRO A 158 -8.39 -1.81 9.41
N ALA A 159 -8.19 -2.30 10.64
CA ALA A 159 -7.62 -3.63 10.85
C ALA A 159 -8.43 -4.70 10.11
N GLY A 160 -7.74 -5.58 9.39
CA GLY A 160 -8.34 -6.66 8.61
C GLY A 160 -8.43 -6.40 7.11
N ILE A 161 -8.40 -5.15 6.65
CA ILE A 161 -8.42 -4.79 5.22
C ILE A 161 -7.17 -3.94 4.88
N PRO A 162 -6.02 -4.56 4.61
CA PRO A 162 -4.78 -3.84 4.36
C PRO A 162 -4.70 -3.28 2.93
N VAL A 163 -4.11 -2.10 2.79
CA VAL A 163 -3.63 -1.53 1.52
C VAL A 163 -2.17 -1.11 1.70
N GLY A 164 -1.29 -1.62 0.87
CA GLY A 164 0.11 -1.20 0.83
C GLY A 164 0.23 0.19 0.20
N THR A 165 0.13 1.25 0.99
CA THR A 165 0.12 2.64 0.47
C THR A 165 1.52 3.13 0.14
N LEU A 166 1.71 3.65 -1.06
CA LEU A 166 2.99 4.14 -1.58
C LEU A 166 3.08 5.68 -1.52
N ALA A 167 4.19 6.21 -2.03
CA ALA A 167 4.41 7.65 -2.11
C ALA A 167 3.40 8.34 -3.06
N ILE A 168 3.23 9.66 -2.89
CA ILE A 168 2.37 10.47 -3.76
C ILE A 168 2.99 10.57 -5.16
N GLY A 169 2.18 10.45 -6.19
CA GLY A 169 2.53 10.73 -7.58
C GLY A 169 3.41 9.67 -8.24
N ASN A 170 4.25 10.10 -9.20
CA ASN A 170 5.00 9.22 -10.09
C ASN A 170 5.95 8.24 -9.36
N ALA A 171 6.60 8.70 -8.29
CA ALA A 171 7.47 7.86 -7.46
C ALA A 171 6.66 6.73 -6.80
N GLY A 172 5.46 7.03 -6.32
CA GLY A 172 4.55 6.05 -5.75
C GLY A 172 4.11 5.00 -6.76
N ALA A 173 3.75 5.42 -7.98
CA ALA A 173 3.37 4.52 -9.07
C ALA A 173 4.52 3.58 -9.45
N THR A 174 5.75 4.10 -9.61
CA THR A 174 6.94 3.29 -9.87
C THR A 174 7.20 2.29 -8.74
N ASN A 175 7.14 2.73 -7.48
CA ASN A 175 7.39 1.87 -6.33
C ASN A 175 6.29 0.81 -6.16
N ALA A 176 5.04 1.12 -6.48
CA ALA A 176 3.96 0.14 -6.51
C ALA A 176 4.23 -0.99 -7.52
N ALA A 177 4.72 -0.62 -8.71
CA ALA A 177 5.09 -1.59 -9.73
C ALA A 177 6.29 -2.47 -9.30
N LEU A 178 7.31 -1.88 -8.67
CA LEU A 178 8.44 -2.63 -8.12
C LEU A 178 8.01 -3.62 -7.03
N LEU A 179 7.07 -3.20 -6.18
CA LEU A 179 6.53 -4.06 -5.12
C LEU A 179 5.66 -5.19 -5.69
N ALA A 180 4.79 -4.88 -6.67
CA ALA A 180 4.01 -5.88 -7.39
C ALA A 180 4.92 -6.87 -8.13
N ALA A 181 5.97 -6.38 -8.80
CA ALA A 181 6.98 -7.22 -9.43
C ALA A 181 7.71 -8.12 -8.43
N ALA A 182 7.97 -7.63 -7.20
CA ALA A 182 8.58 -8.44 -6.14
C ALA A 182 7.65 -9.59 -5.69
N VAL A 183 6.33 -9.36 -5.62
CA VAL A 183 5.35 -10.42 -5.37
C VAL A 183 5.39 -11.48 -6.49
N VAL A 184 5.34 -11.04 -7.75
CA VAL A 184 5.44 -11.94 -8.92
C VAL A 184 6.77 -12.70 -8.93
N ALA A 185 7.86 -12.07 -8.52
CA ALA A 185 9.20 -12.66 -8.46
C ALA A 185 9.33 -13.81 -7.44
N LEU A 186 8.39 -13.98 -6.53
CA LEU A 186 8.36 -15.16 -5.65
C LEU A 186 8.18 -16.46 -6.46
N GLU A 187 7.38 -16.39 -7.54
CA GLU A 187 7.07 -17.54 -8.42
C GLU A 187 7.84 -17.47 -9.75
N ARG A 188 8.26 -16.27 -10.21
CA ARG A 188 8.87 -16.03 -11.52
C ARG A 188 10.35 -15.64 -11.41
N ALA A 189 11.23 -16.59 -11.69
CA ALA A 189 12.69 -16.40 -11.61
C ALA A 189 13.18 -15.33 -12.60
N ASP A 190 12.61 -15.26 -13.81
CA ASP A 190 12.95 -14.27 -14.82
C ASP A 190 12.64 -12.83 -14.39
N VAL A 191 11.52 -12.61 -13.69
CA VAL A 191 11.17 -11.30 -13.10
C VAL A 191 12.11 -10.98 -11.95
N ARG A 192 12.46 -11.97 -11.14
CA ARG A 192 13.40 -11.82 -10.02
C ARG A 192 14.76 -11.33 -10.48
N GLU A 193 15.30 -11.91 -11.55
CA GLU A 193 16.59 -11.48 -12.08
C GLU A 193 16.54 -10.06 -12.67
N ARG A 194 15.47 -9.71 -13.39
CA ARG A 194 15.28 -8.33 -13.89
C ARG A 194 15.17 -7.32 -12.75
N LEU A 195 14.48 -7.66 -11.66
CA LEU A 195 14.36 -6.79 -10.49
C LEU A 195 15.71 -6.61 -9.76
N ARG A 196 16.53 -7.67 -9.67
CA ARG A 196 17.92 -7.58 -9.16
C ARG A 196 18.78 -6.68 -10.05
N ALA A 197 18.72 -6.87 -11.35
CA ALA A 197 19.47 -6.06 -12.32
C ALA A 197 19.06 -4.59 -12.24
N PHE A 198 17.75 -4.29 -12.12
CA PHE A 198 17.24 -2.93 -11.93
C PHE A 198 17.86 -2.27 -10.68
N ARG A 199 17.87 -2.96 -9.53
CA ARG A 199 18.46 -2.44 -8.29
C ARG A 199 19.98 -2.25 -8.41
N ALA A 200 20.69 -3.19 -9.03
CA ALA A 200 22.12 -3.09 -9.25
C ALA A 200 22.47 -1.89 -10.14
N ALA A 201 21.68 -1.64 -11.20
CA ALA A 201 21.88 -0.49 -12.07
C ALA A 201 21.68 0.84 -11.33
N GLN A 202 20.68 0.93 -10.44
CA GLN A 202 20.49 2.13 -9.60
C GLN A 202 21.68 2.35 -8.68
N THR A 203 22.18 1.31 -8.02
CA THR A 203 23.37 1.39 -7.15
C THR A 203 24.58 1.85 -7.96
N ALA A 204 24.83 1.26 -9.11
CA ALA A 204 25.95 1.65 -9.99
C ALA A 204 25.86 3.12 -10.42
N LYS A 205 24.64 3.59 -10.76
CA LYS A 205 24.41 5.00 -11.13
C LYS A 205 24.78 5.97 -10.00
N VAL A 206 24.41 5.65 -8.76
CA VAL A 206 24.77 6.50 -7.60
C VAL A 206 26.26 6.46 -7.34
N LEU A 207 26.89 5.26 -7.37
CA LEU A 207 28.32 5.12 -7.13
C LEU A 207 29.18 5.81 -8.22
N ALA A 208 28.69 5.88 -9.45
CA ALA A 208 29.36 6.62 -10.52
C ALA A 208 29.27 8.14 -10.40
N ASN A 209 28.39 8.67 -9.54
CA ASN A 209 28.13 10.11 -9.38
C ASN A 209 28.07 10.47 -7.90
N THR A 210 29.15 10.18 -7.18
CA THR A 210 29.24 10.45 -5.72
C THR A 210 29.63 11.88 -5.39
N ASP A 211 30.23 12.62 -6.35
CA ASP A 211 30.56 14.02 -6.16
C ASP A 211 29.34 14.90 -6.50
N PRO A 212 28.73 15.61 -5.54
CA PRO A 212 27.57 16.47 -5.78
C PRO A 212 27.88 17.65 -6.73
N ALA A 213 29.15 18.07 -6.81
CA ALA A 213 29.57 19.17 -7.67
C ALA A 213 29.73 18.75 -9.14
N SER A 214 29.97 17.48 -9.42
CA SER A 214 30.20 16.97 -10.78
C SER A 214 28.97 17.04 -11.70
N GLY A 215 27.77 17.20 -11.15
CA GLY A 215 26.51 17.31 -11.89
C GLY A 215 25.97 18.74 -12.04
N ALA A 216 26.61 19.72 -11.42
CA ALA A 216 26.20 21.11 -11.55
C ALA A 216 26.74 21.69 -12.88
N ALA A 217 25.85 21.90 -13.86
CA ALA A 217 26.21 22.69 -15.02
C ALA A 217 26.70 24.08 -14.56
N PRO A 218 27.85 24.59 -15.02
CA PRO A 218 28.30 25.93 -14.67
C PRO A 218 27.31 26.94 -15.26
N GLY A 219 26.47 27.56 -14.41
CA GLY A 219 25.66 28.69 -14.86
C GLY A 219 24.23 28.86 -14.33
N ALA A 220 23.83 28.21 -13.22
CA ALA A 220 22.50 28.40 -12.64
C ALA A 220 22.51 29.21 -11.33
N HIS A 221 23.35 30.22 -11.24
CA HIS A 221 23.30 31.27 -10.19
C HIS A 221 23.29 32.63 -10.87
N ALA A 222 22.12 33.11 -11.23
CA ALA A 222 21.84 34.53 -11.48
C ALA A 222 20.40 34.83 -11.05
#